data_0d77b58bb4912e65ee2a742a91b04c85
#
_entry.id   0d77b58bb4912e65ee2a742a91b04c85
#
_cell.length_a   1.000
_cell.length_b   1.000
_cell.length_c   1.000
_cell.angle_alpha   90.00
_cell.angle_beta   90.00
_cell.angle_gamma   90.00
#
_symmetry.space_group_name_H-M   'P 1'
#
loop_
_entity.id
_entity.type
_entity.pdbx_description
1 polymer ?
#
loop_
_entity_poly.entity_id
_entity_poly.type
_entity_poly.pdbx_seq_one_letter_code
_entity_poly.pdbx_strand_id
1 'polypeptide(L)'
;MTEIIKKYFPLLTHRQEEQIAALDVLYHDWNAKINVVSRKDIDNLYEHHILHSLAIARRIRFREGTNVLDFGTGGGFPGIPLAILFPESNFKLIDGTGKKVKVAKEVADSIGLDNVLPVHQRGEEEKGKFDFIVSRAVMPLPDLMKIVRKNIARDQHNALPNGV
;
A
#
# COMPACT_ATOMS: atom_id res chain seq x y z
N MET A 1 9.04 -18.73 -2.01
CA MET A 1 8.69 -17.53 -1.22
C MET A 1 7.37 -16.90 -1.65
N THR A 2 7.08 -16.79 -2.93
CA THR A 2 5.76 -16.30 -3.39
C THR A 2 4.61 -17.30 -3.20
N GLU A 3 4.90 -18.56 -2.89
CA GLU A 3 3.89 -19.61 -2.72
C GLU A 3 2.88 -19.30 -1.62
N ILE A 4 3.32 -18.63 -0.54
CA ILE A 4 2.40 -18.20 0.52
C ILE A 4 1.35 -17.21 -0.02
N ILE A 5 1.75 -16.34 -0.94
CA ILE A 5 0.81 -15.39 -1.55
C ILE A 5 -0.16 -16.13 -2.48
N LYS A 6 0.34 -17.03 -3.31
CA LYS A 6 -0.50 -17.83 -4.23
C LYS A 6 -1.52 -18.70 -3.50
N LYS A 7 -1.17 -19.21 -2.32
CA LYS A 7 -2.08 -19.98 -1.47
C LYS A 7 -3.36 -19.20 -1.11
N TYR A 8 -3.22 -17.92 -0.82
CA TYR A 8 -4.35 -17.05 -0.43
C TYR A 8 -4.96 -16.28 -1.60
N PHE A 9 -4.20 -16.09 -2.67
CA PHE A 9 -4.61 -15.37 -3.87
C PHE A 9 -4.29 -16.20 -5.14
N PRO A 10 -5.07 -17.27 -5.42
CA PRO A 10 -4.75 -18.20 -6.49
C PRO A 10 -5.05 -17.67 -7.91
N LEU A 11 -5.76 -16.55 -8.02
CA LEU A 11 -6.21 -15.97 -9.30
C LEU A 11 -5.34 -14.80 -9.77
N LEU A 12 -4.09 -14.70 -9.32
CA LEU A 12 -3.16 -13.68 -9.80
C LEU A 12 -2.85 -13.89 -11.29
N THR A 13 -2.78 -12.78 -12.01
CA THR A 13 -2.28 -12.80 -13.38
C THR A 13 -0.77 -13.05 -13.38
N HIS A 14 -0.22 -13.49 -14.51
CA HIS A 14 1.22 -13.68 -14.66
C HIS A 14 2.00 -12.39 -14.32
N ARG A 15 1.53 -11.24 -14.82
CA ARG A 15 2.11 -9.93 -14.49
C ARG A 15 2.11 -9.64 -12.99
N GLN A 16 1.02 -9.89 -12.30
CA GLN A 16 0.94 -9.71 -10.85
C GLN A 16 1.91 -10.63 -10.10
N GLU A 17 2.03 -11.87 -10.53
CA GLU A 17 3.02 -12.80 -9.97
C GLU A 17 4.45 -12.31 -10.15
N GLU A 18 4.80 -11.81 -11.33
CA GLU A 18 6.12 -11.23 -11.62
C GLU A 18 6.38 -9.98 -10.76
N GLN A 19 5.40 -9.09 -10.64
CA GLN A 19 5.51 -7.89 -9.80
C GLN A 19 5.74 -8.24 -8.34
N ILE A 20 4.97 -9.20 -7.80
CA ILE A 20 5.13 -9.65 -6.41
C ILE A 20 6.49 -10.32 -6.22
N ALA A 21 6.93 -11.15 -7.16
CA ALA A 21 8.23 -11.83 -7.08
C ALA A 21 9.40 -10.82 -7.07
N ALA A 22 9.29 -9.73 -7.80
CA ALA A 22 10.33 -8.69 -7.87
C ALA A 22 10.49 -7.90 -6.56
N LEU A 23 9.47 -7.85 -5.71
CA LEU A 23 9.50 -7.07 -4.47
C LEU A 23 10.61 -7.50 -3.51
N ASP A 24 10.93 -8.79 -3.45
CA ASP A 24 11.95 -9.31 -2.54
C ASP A 24 13.32 -8.68 -2.82
N VAL A 25 13.79 -8.78 -4.05
CA VAL A 25 15.09 -8.20 -4.46
C VAL A 25 15.08 -6.68 -4.29
N LEU A 26 14.02 -6.01 -4.74
CA LEU A 26 13.94 -4.55 -4.68
C LEU A 26 13.98 -4.04 -3.24
N TYR A 27 13.20 -4.63 -2.33
CA TYR A 27 13.20 -4.18 -0.93
C TYR A 27 14.47 -4.54 -0.19
N HIS A 28 15.10 -5.69 -0.47
CA HIS A 28 16.42 -6.01 0.09
C HIS A 28 17.48 -5.00 -0.34
N ASP A 29 17.53 -4.66 -1.63
CA ASP A 29 18.49 -3.69 -2.17
C ASP A 29 18.28 -2.29 -1.57
N TRP A 30 17.03 -1.84 -1.48
CA TRP A 30 16.73 -0.53 -0.90
C TRP A 30 16.92 -0.52 0.62
N ASN A 31 16.57 -1.61 1.31
CA ASN A 31 16.71 -1.69 2.77
C ASN A 31 18.17 -1.68 3.22
N ALA A 32 19.09 -2.13 2.37
CA ALA A 32 20.52 -2.01 2.61
C ALA A 32 21.00 -0.54 2.64
N LYS A 33 20.27 0.36 1.97
CA LYS A 33 20.59 1.79 1.87
C LYS A 33 19.74 2.64 2.83
N ILE A 34 18.46 2.31 2.94
CA ILE A 34 17.45 3.05 3.70
C ILE A 34 16.57 2.06 4.46
N ASN A 35 16.56 2.12 5.79
CA ASN A 35 15.74 1.24 6.63
C ASN A 35 14.24 1.54 6.46
N VAL A 36 13.59 0.83 5.56
CA VAL A 36 12.12 0.89 5.37
C VAL A 36 11.40 -0.26 6.05
N VAL A 37 12.11 -1.35 6.30
CA VAL A 37 11.66 -2.56 7.00
C VAL A 37 12.73 -2.91 8.04
N SER A 38 12.32 -3.42 9.20
CA SER A 38 13.29 -3.83 10.22
C SER A 38 14.20 -4.94 9.69
N ARG A 39 15.44 -5.00 10.21
CA ARG A 39 16.40 -6.04 9.83
C ARG A 39 15.89 -7.46 10.11
N LYS A 40 15.03 -7.60 11.13
CA LYS A 40 14.43 -8.90 11.49
C LYS A 40 13.32 -9.30 10.54
N ASP A 41 12.63 -8.33 9.96
CA ASP A 41 11.44 -8.57 9.14
C ASP A 41 11.74 -8.66 7.65
N ILE A 42 12.89 -8.12 7.19
CA ILE A 42 13.21 -8.12 5.76
C ILE A 42 13.32 -9.55 5.18
N ASP A 43 13.85 -10.48 5.95
CA ASP A 43 13.97 -11.88 5.53
C ASP A 43 12.61 -12.61 5.51
N ASN A 44 11.59 -12.01 6.15
CA ASN A 44 10.21 -12.50 6.18
C ASN A 44 9.26 -11.54 5.43
N LEU A 45 9.76 -10.85 4.40
CA LEU A 45 9.03 -9.81 3.67
C LEU A 45 7.66 -10.27 3.19
N TYR A 46 7.59 -11.47 2.59
CA TYR A 46 6.32 -11.97 2.02
C TYR A 46 5.26 -12.26 3.07
N GLU A 47 5.62 -12.76 4.23
CA GLU A 47 4.68 -13.05 5.30
C GLU A 47 4.32 -11.80 6.10
N HIS A 48 5.34 -11.10 6.60
CA HIS A 48 5.15 -9.99 7.55
C HIS A 48 4.70 -8.69 6.90
N HIS A 49 5.02 -8.48 5.62
CA HIS A 49 4.71 -7.22 4.93
C HIS A 49 3.77 -7.38 3.76
N ILE A 50 4.04 -8.28 2.83
CA ILE A 50 3.24 -8.41 1.62
C ILE A 50 1.91 -9.09 1.92
N LEU A 51 1.92 -10.30 2.48
CA LEU A 51 0.69 -11.02 2.84
C LEU A 51 -0.14 -10.23 3.85
N HIS A 52 0.51 -9.64 4.85
CA HIS A 52 -0.16 -8.79 5.83
C HIS A 52 -0.86 -7.60 5.16
N SER A 53 -0.21 -6.93 4.21
CA SER A 53 -0.83 -5.86 3.42
C SER A 53 -2.03 -6.35 2.61
N LEU A 54 -1.90 -7.51 1.98
CA LEU A 54 -2.96 -8.11 1.16
C LEU A 54 -4.12 -8.67 1.98
N ALA A 55 -3.99 -8.81 3.29
CA ALA A 55 -5.09 -9.24 4.16
C ALA A 55 -6.33 -8.34 4.03
N ILE A 56 -6.15 -7.06 3.74
CA ILE A 56 -7.23 -6.12 3.44
C ILE A 56 -8.10 -6.64 2.28
N ALA A 57 -7.47 -7.18 1.24
CA ALA A 57 -8.14 -7.70 0.05
C ALA A 57 -8.97 -8.98 0.31
N ARG A 58 -8.82 -9.61 1.47
CA ARG A 58 -9.69 -10.72 1.91
C ARG A 58 -11.05 -10.22 2.40
N ARG A 59 -11.15 -8.95 2.73
CA ARG A 59 -12.37 -8.32 3.27
C ARG A 59 -13.05 -7.39 2.29
N ILE A 60 -12.27 -6.73 1.45
CA ILE A 60 -12.79 -5.79 0.47
C ILE A 60 -12.13 -6.01 -0.89
N ARG A 61 -12.93 -5.91 -1.95
CA ARG A 61 -12.47 -5.82 -3.34
C ARG A 61 -12.79 -4.43 -3.84
N PHE A 62 -11.76 -3.66 -4.11
CA PHE A 62 -11.93 -2.33 -4.66
C PHE A 62 -12.43 -2.42 -6.09
N ARG A 63 -13.50 -1.70 -6.39
CA ARG A 63 -14.03 -1.57 -7.75
C ARG A 63 -13.13 -0.67 -8.58
N GLU A 64 -13.24 -0.79 -9.89
CA GLU A 64 -12.56 0.10 -10.84
C GLU A 64 -12.81 1.57 -10.47
N GLY A 65 -11.76 2.39 -10.54
CA GLY A 65 -11.82 3.81 -10.23
C GLY A 65 -11.86 4.14 -8.74
N THR A 66 -11.77 3.17 -7.84
CA THR A 66 -11.68 3.43 -6.40
C THR A 66 -10.42 4.20 -6.07
N ASN A 67 -10.54 5.24 -5.26
CA ASN A 67 -9.42 6.04 -4.79
C ASN A 67 -9.08 5.68 -3.35
N VAL A 68 -7.84 5.26 -3.12
CA VAL A 68 -7.33 4.82 -1.83
C VAL A 68 -6.17 5.68 -1.40
N LEU A 69 -6.19 6.16 -0.17
CA LEU A 69 -5.07 6.82 0.47
C LEU A 69 -4.36 5.82 1.39
N ASP A 70 -3.07 5.65 1.21
CA ASP A 70 -2.21 4.96 2.17
C ASP A 70 -1.53 6.00 3.05
N PHE A 71 -1.99 6.12 4.27
CA PHE A 71 -1.55 7.10 5.25
C PHE A 71 -0.36 6.57 6.04
N GLY A 72 0.78 7.23 5.92
CA GLY A 72 2.01 6.78 6.56
C GLY A 72 2.57 5.51 5.91
N THR A 73 2.67 5.52 4.59
CA THR A 73 3.03 4.35 3.78
C THR A 73 4.42 3.77 4.07
N GLY A 74 5.32 4.56 4.66
CA GLY A 74 6.72 4.16 4.79
C GLY A 74 7.35 3.88 3.43
N GLY A 75 7.92 2.70 3.27
CA GLY A 75 8.50 2.25 2.00
C GLY A 75 7.47 1.72 0.99
N GLY A 76 6.16 1.83 1.26
CA GLY A 76 5.11 1.42 0.31
C GLY A 76 4.13 0.37 0.80
N PHE A 77 3.98 0.19 2.12
CA PHE A 77 3.06 -0.79 2.71
C PHE A 77 1.91 -0.12 3.47
N PRO A 78 0.66 -0.54 3.28
CA PRO A 78 0.17 -1.62 2.43
C PRO A 78 -0.06 -1.23 0.95
N GLY A 79 0.22 0.01 0.55
CA GLY A 79 -0.18 0.58 -0.73
C GLY A 79 0.34 -0.16 -1.96
N ILE A 80 1.63 -0.49 -2.03
CA ILE A 80 2.21 -1.16 -3.21
C ILE A 80 1.64 -2.56 -3.42
N PRO A 81 1.59 -3.46 -2.43
CA PRO A 81 0.94 -4.76 -2.60
C PRO A 81 -0.52 -4.64 -3.05
N LEU A 82 -1.28 -3.72 -2.47
CA LEU A 82 -2.68 -3.50 -2.86
C LEU A 82 -2.81 -2.98 -4.30
N ALA A 83 -1.92 -2.08 -4.71
CA ALA A 83 -1.91 -1.55 -6.08
C ALA A 83 -1.60 -2.63 -7.13
N ILE A 84 -0.74 -3.60 -6.80
CA ILE A 84 -0.50 -4.77 -7.66
C ILE A 84 -1.81 -5.57 -7.82
N LEU A 85 -2.51 -5.80 -6.72
CA LEU A 85 -3.71 -6.63 -6.71
C LEU A 85 -4.91 -5.93 -7.39
N PHE A 86 -4.99 -4.61 -7.29
CA PHE A 86 -6.09 -3.80 -7.83
C PHE A 86 -5.58 -2.79 -8.87
N PRO A 87 -5.20 -3.24 -10.07
CA PRO A 87 -4.58 -2.38 -11.08
C PRO A 87 -5.51 -1.28 -11.63
N GLU A 88 -6.82 -1.42 -11.46
CA GLU A 88 -7.84 -0.46 -11.92
C GLU A 88 -8.28 0.54 -10.84
N SER A 89 -7.71 0.44 -9.64
CA SER A 89 -7.89 1.41 -8.55
C SER A 89 -6.67 2.32 -8.42
N ASN A 90 -6.86 3.49 -7.83
CA ASN A 90 -5.81 4.50 -7.69
C ASN A 90 -5.35 4.58 -6.23
N PHE A 91 -4.05 4.58 -6.02
CA PHE A 91 -3.43 4.59 -4.70
C PHE A 91 -2.52 5.81 -4.56
N LYS A 92 -2.83 6.69 -3.62
CA LYS A 92 -1.94 7.76 -3.19
C LYS A 92 -1.25 7.32 -1.91
N LEU A 93 0.08 7.31 -1.92
CA LEU A 93 0.92 6.88 -0.82
C LEU A 93 1.62 8.10 -0.23
N ILE A 94 1.33 8.42 1.02
CA ILE A 94 1.92 9.58 1.68
C ILE A 94 2.73 9.18 2.91
N ASP A 95 3.82 9.88 3.13
CA ASP A 95 4.65 9.74 4.33
C ASP A 95 5.43 11.04 4.59
N GLY A 96 5.65 11.34 5.85
CA GLY A 96 6.44 12.49 6.28
C GLY A 96 7.96 12.31 6.11
N THR A 97 8.42 11.10 5.79
CA THR A 97 9.83 10.77 5.61
C THR A 97 10.17 10.63 4.13
N GLY A 98 10.80 11.66 3.57
CA GLY A 98 11.10 11.72 2.13
C GLY A 98 11.94 10.57 1.59
N LYS A 99 12.90 10.07 2.38
CA LYS A 99 13.73 8.90 2.01
C LYS A 99 12.91 7.64 1.82
N LYS A 100 11.89 7.41 2.66
CA LYS A 100 10.98 6.25 2.54
C LYS A 100 10.08 6.39 1.33
N VAL A 101 9.55 7.58 1.07
CA VAL A 101 8.72 7.86 -0.12
C VAL A 101 9.52 7.62 -1.40
N LYS A 102 10.80 7.99 -1.41
CA LYS A 102 11.70 7.69 -2.53
C LYS A 102 11.77 6.18 -2.81
N VAL A 103 11.89 5.35 -1.78
CA VAL A 103 11.90 3.89 -1.94
C VAL A 103 10.58 3.41 -2.53
N ALA A 104 9.45 3.88 -2.01
CA ALA A 104 8.13 3.52 -2.55
C ALA A 104 8.01 3.88 -4.04
N LYS A 105 8.48 5.08 -4.44
CA LYS A 105 8.49 5.51 -5.83
C LYS A 105 9.34 4.62 -6.71
N GLU A 106 10.57 4.37 -6.30
CA GLU A 106 11.52 3.55 -7.08
C GLU A 106 11.04 2.10 -7.22
N VAL A 107 10.47 1.52 -6.18
CA VAL A 107 9.88 0.18 -6.24
C VAL A 107 8.69 0.15 -7.21
N ALA A 108 7.76 1.09 -7.08
CA ALA A 108 6.60 1.18 -7.95
C ALA A 108 6.99 1.34 -9.44
N ASP A 109 7.95 2.22 -9.72
CA ASP A 109 8.45 2.45 -11.08
C ASP A 109 9.15 1.19 -11.63
N SER A 110 9.96 0.52 -10.81
CA SER A 110 10.70 -0.70 -11.20
C SER A 110 9.80 -1.86 -11.60
N ILE A 111 8.63 -1.98 -11.01
CA ILE A 111 7.67 -3.04 -11.34
C ILE A 111 6.54 -2.57 -12.29
N GLY A 112 6.64 -1.34 -12.80
CA GLY A 112 5.71 -0.80 -13.79
C GLY A 112 4.30 -0.54 -13.27
N LEU A 113 4.15 -0.11 -12.00
CA LEU A 113 2.85 0.34 -11.47
C LEU A 113 2.55 1.75 -11.99
N ASP A 114 1.40 1.90 -12.62
CA ASP A 114 0.88 3.18 -13.15
C ASP A 114 -0.26 3.77 -12.31
N ASN A 115 -0.70 3.03 -11.28
CA ASN A 115 -1.82 3.40 -10.41
C ASN A 115 -1.38 3.82 -9.00
N VAL A 116 -0.13 4.18 -8.81
CA VAL A 116 0.46 4.59 -7.54
C VAL A 116 1.06 6.00 -7.65
N LEU A 117 0.71 6.87 -6.73
CA LEU A 117 1.27 8.21 -6.59
C LEU A 117 1.91 8.39 -5.21
N PRO A 118 3.21 8.14 -5.07
CA PRO A 118 3.92 8.41 -3.82
C PRO A 118 4.17 9.92 -3.66
N VAL A 119 3.85 10.47 -2.50
CA VAL A 119 4.01 11.89 -2.20
C VAL A 119 4.62 12.10 -0.82
N HIS A 120 5.71 12.86 -0.76
CA HIS A 120 6.30 13.29 0.49
C HIS A 120 5.48 14.44 1.06
N GLN A 121 4.65 14.15 2.05
CA GLN A 121 3.85 15.15 2.76
C GLN A 121 3.40 14.61 4.12
N ARG A 122 3.03 15.50 5.02
CA ARG A 122 2.36 15.13 6.26
C ARG A 122 0.89 14.82 6.00
N GLY A 123 0.35 13.85 6.75
CA GLY A 123 -1.03 13.42 6.58
C GLY A 123 -2.06 14.51 6.85
N GLU A 124 -1.78 15.39 7.81
CA GLU A 124 -2.64 16.53 8.16
C GLU A 124 -2.80 17.53 7.02
N GLU A 125 -1.82 17.59 6.12
CA GLU A 125 -1.81 18.49 4.95
C GLU A 125 -2.60 17.94 3.76
N GLU A 126 -2.99 16.65 3.81
CA GLU A 126 -3.75 16.04 2.72
C GLU A 126 -5.16 16.67 2.62
N LYS A 127 -5.50 17.14 1.43
CA LYS A 127 -6.79 17.78 1.13
C LYS A 127 -7.70 16.96 0.25
N GLY A 128 -7.19 15.88 -0.31
CA GLY A 128 -7.93 15.00 -1.22
C GLY A 128 -9.05 14.23 -0.53
N LYS A 129 -9.97 13.72 -1.35
CA LYS A 129 -11.05 12.83 -0.93
C LYS A 129 -10.81 11.43 -1.47
N PHE A 130 -11.00 10.44 -0.63
CA PHE A 130 -10.74 9.04 -0.95
C PHE A 130 -11.90 8.17 -0.52
N ASP A 131 -12.13 7.09 -1.26
CA ASP A 131 -13.14 6.10 -0.91
C ASP A 131 -12.71 5.31 0.33
N PHE A 132 -11.42 4.96 0.38
CA PHE A 132 -10.84 4.25 1.51
C PHE A 132 -9.50 4.87 1.92
N ILE A 133 -9.25 4.80 3.23
CA ILE A 133 -7.96 5.17 3.80
C ILE A 133 -7.43 3.93 4.50
N VAL A 134 -6.25 3.49 4.10
CA VAL A 134 -5.54 2.39 4.71
C VAL A 134 -4.32 2.90 5.45
N SER A 135 -3.96 2.26 6.54
CA SER A 135 -2.79 2.63 7.32
C SER A 135 -2.31 1.44 8.14
N ARG A 136 -1.03 1.40 8.42
CA ARG A 136 -0.43 0.35 9.22
C ARG A 136 0.54 0.94 10.24
N ALA A 137 0.29 0.66 11.53
CA ALA A 137 1.19 0.97 12.64
C ALA A 137 1.65 2.44 12.73
N VAL A 138 0.80 3.40 12.33
CA VAL A 138 1.14 4.83 12.38
C VAL A 138 0.73 5.43 13.72
N MET A 139 -0.53 5.23 14.12
CA MET A 139 -1.09 5.76 15.36
C MET A 139 -2.37 4.98 15.75
N PRO A 140 -2.88 5.14 16.98
CA PRO A 140 -4.17 4.58 17.35
C PRO A 140 -5.30 5.05 16.43
N LEU A 141 -6.26 4.17 16.14
CA LEU A 141 -7.36 4.45 15.22
C LEU A 141 -8.14 5.75 15.56
N PRO A 142 -8.47 6.04 16.84
CA PRO A 142 -9.17 7.30 17.16
C PRO A 142 -8.39 8.54 16.75
N ASP A 143 -7.08 8.53 16.88
CA ASP A 143 -6.20 9.66 16.50
C ASP A 143 -6.12 9.79 14.98
N LEU A 144 -5.98 8.67 14.28
CA LEU A 144 -6.03 8.64 12.81
C LEU A 144 -7.35 9.20 12.30
N MET A 145 -8.48 8.79 12.86
CA MET A 145 -9.80 9.27 12.46
C MET A 145 -9.96 10.78 12.62
N LYS A 146 -9.39 11.38 13.65
CA LYS A 146 -9.40 12.85 13.82
C LYS A 146 -8.74 13.58 12.66
N ILE A 147 -7.68 13.01 12.10
CA ILE A 147 -6.92 13.59 10.99
C ILE A 147 -7.62 13.36 9.65
N VAL A 148 -8.04 12.11 9.38
CA VAL A 148 -8.43 11.68 8.03
C VAL A 148 -9.93 11.73 7.75
N ARG A 149 -10.79 11.97 8.76
CA ARG A 149 -12.24 12.07 8.56
C ARG A 149 -12.63 13.03 7.42
N LYS A 150 -11.93 14.14 7.33
CA LYS A 150 -12.10 15.13 6.26
C LYS A 150 -11.78 14.60 4.86
N ASN A 151 -11.00 13.53 4.77
CA ASN A 151 -10.52 12.94 3.53
C ASN A 151 -11.39 11.78 3.03
N ILE A 152 -12.46 11.42 3.74
CA ILE A 152 -13.38 10.35 3.34
C ILE A 152 -14.39 10.94 2.34
N ALA A 153 -14.45 10.37 1.13
CA ALA A 153 -15.40 10.76 0.11
C ALA A 153 -16.84 10.39 0.52
N ARG A 154 -17.82 11.18 0.06
CA ARG A 154 -19.23 10.95 0.39
C ARG A 154 -19.90 9.95 -0.54
N ASP A 155 -19.53 9.97 -1.83
CA ASP A 155 -20.13 9.08 -2.83
C ASP A 155 -19.67 7.63 -2.60
N GLN A 156 -20.66 6.73 -2.45
CA GLN A 156 -20.45 5.32 -2.16
C GLN A 156 -20.60 4.51 -3.46
N HIS A 157 -19.57 3.77 -3.87
CA HIS A 157 -19.64 2.91 -5.06
C HIS A 157 -18.96 1.55 -4.90
N ASN A 158 -18.54 1.23 -3.70
CA ASN A 158 -18.03 -0.10 -3.33
C ASN A 158 -19.08 -0.88 -2.51
N ALA A 159 -18.86 -2.17 -2.34
CA ALA A 159 -19.73 -3.03 -1.54
C ALA A 159 -19.73 -2.64 -0.06
N LEU A 160 -18.61 -2.15 0.45
CA LEU A 160 -18.50 -1.61 1.79
C LEU A 160 -18.59 -0.08 1.78
N PRO A 161 -19.11 0.53 2.86
CA PRO A 161 -19.10 1.99 3.01
C PRO A 161 -17.68 2.54 2.96
N ASN A 162 -17.54 3.76 2.45
CA ASN A 162 -16.27 4.48 2.49
C ASN A 162 -15.80 4.67 3.95
N GLY A 163 -14.50 4.55 4.17
CA GLY A 163 -13.95 4.67 5.51
C GLY A 163 -12.47 4.32 5.62
N VAL A 164 -12.08 3.95 6.83
CA VAL A 164 -10.70 3.63 7.23
C VAL A 164 -10.60 2.16 7.61
#